data_d355cba9cc2c8c36927137cdf7179ad3
#
_entry.id   d355cba9cc2c8c36927137cdf7179ad3
#
_cell.length_a   1.000
_cell.length_b   1.000
_cell.length_c   1.000
_cell.angle_alpha   90.00
_cell.angle_beta   90.00
_cell.angle_gamma   90.00
#
_symmetry.space_group_name_H-M   'P 1'
#
loop_
_entity.id
_entity.type
_entity.pdbx_description
1 polymer ?
#
loop_
_entity_poly.entity_id
_entity_poly.type
_entity_poly.pdbx_seq_one_letter_code
_entity_poly.pdbx_strand_id
1 'polypeptide(L)'
;WKITYDFLDRNDFAAMHVFPYSPRPGTPLYSSPLKIEERVRDERAKELRKLSERQSRSYLMRQLGKKVEILAEKNGSGTTGNYLKAKIIPSHNTDIVEGELYSGIITSVFPIEVSVE
;
A
#
# COMPACT_ATOMS: atom_id res chain seq x y z
N TRP A 1 -1.67 20.65 -12.22
CA TRP A 1 -2.29 19.85 -11.17
C TRP A 1 -3.13 18.70 -11.76
N LYS A 2 -4.05 19.02 -12.61
CA LYS A 2 -4.95 18.01 -13.20
C LYS A 2 -4.19 16.96 -14.01
N ILE A 3 -3.15 17.35 -14.72
CA ILE A 3 -2.29 16.43 -15.48
C ILE A 3 -1.62 15.44 -14.54
N THR A 4 -1.10 15.92 -13.42
CA THR A 4 -0.48 15.08 -12.40
C THR A 4 -1.48 14.10 -11.79
N TYR A 5 -2.64 14.58 -11.42
CA TYR A 5 -3.70 13.75 -10.85
C TYR A 5 -4.14 12.67 -11.84
N ASP A 6 -4.39 13.05 -13.09
CA ASP A 6 -4.83 12.11 -14.14
C ASP A 6 -3.75 11.05 -14.41
N PHE A 7 -2.47 11.43 -14.39
CA PHE A 7 -1.38 10.49 -14.55
C PHE A 7 -1.37 9.46 -13.42
N LEU A 8 -1.51 9.91 -12.18
CA LEU A 8 -1.52 9.03 -11.01
C LEU A 8 -2.76 8.13 -11.01
N ASP A 9 -3.89 8.66 -11.45
CA ASP A 9 -5.14 7.89 -11.51
C ASP A 9 -5.08 6.79 -12.58
N ARG A 10 -4.40 7.03 -13.70
CA ARG A 10 -4.24 6.04 -14.77
C ARG A 10 -3.23 4.94 -14.47
N ASN A 11 -2.35 5.16 -13.52
CA ASN A 11 -1.31 4.20 -13.17
C ASN A 11 -1.65 3.55 -11.84
N ASP A 12 -1.64 2.23 -11.80
CA ASP A 12 -1.95 1.49 -10.59
C ASP A 12 -0.75 1.44 -9.65
N PHE A 13 -0.90 2.05 -8.49
CA PHE A 13 0.10 1.99 -7.43
C PHE A 13 -0.44 1.18 -6.26
N ALA A 14 0.42 0.35 -5.65
CA ALA A 14 0.05 -0.40 -4.44
C ALA A 14 -0.17 0.55 -3.25
N ALA A 15 0.64 1.59 -3.17
CA ALA A 15 0.52 2.63 -2.16
C ALA A 15 1.25 3.88 -2.62
N MET A 16 0.79 5.03 -2.16
CA MET A 16 1.45 6.31 -2.36
C MET A 16 1.57 7.04 -1.04
N HIS A 17 2.68 7.75 -0.87
CA HIS A 17 2.85 8.67 0.25
C HIS A 17 2.60 10.09 -0.25
N VAL A 18 1.63 10.77 0.37
CA VAL A 18 1.21 12.10 -0.06
C VAL A 18 1.52 13.12 1.04
N PHE A 19 2.35 14.10 0.69
CA PHE A 19 2.70 15.19 1.59
C PHE A 19 2.37 16.52 0.92
N PRO A 20 1.69 17.44 1.64
CA PRO A 20 1.54 18.80 1.15
C PRO A 20 2.91 19.44 0.96
N TYR A 21 3.08 20.21 -0.13
CA TYR A 21 4.32 20.91 -0.33
C TYR A 21 4.49 21.97 0.78
N SER A 22 5.63 21.95 1.44
CA SER A 22 5.99 22.90 2.49
C SER A 22 7.22 23.65 2.06
N PRO A 23 7.11 24.97 1.73
CA PRO A 23 8.27 25.75 1.34
C PRO A 23 9.28 25.82 2.49
N ARG A 24 10.57 25.72 2.16
CA ARG A 24 11.65 25.80 3.13
C ARG A 24 12.59 26.95 2.75
N PRO A 25 13.13 27.70 3.74
CA PRO A 25 14.14 28.70 3.47
C PRO A 25 15.33 28.11 2.69
N GLY A 26 15.86 28.87 1.75
CA GLY A 26 16.96 28.44 0.92
C GLY A 26 16.57 27.67 -0.34
N THR A 27 15.30 27.36 -0.53
CA THR A 27 14.84 26.75 -1.77
C THR A 27 14.33 27.82 -2.74
N PRO A 28 14.46 27.59 -4.07
CA PRO A 28 13.96 28.59 -5.04
C PRO A 28 12.47 28.89 -4.92
N LEU A 29 11.66 27.92 -4.52
CA LEU A 29 10.22 28.12 -4.40
C LEU A 29 9.79 28.82 -3.12
N TYR A 30 10.68 28.94 -2.13
CA TYR A 30 10.33 29.61 -0.86
C TYR A 30 9.87 31.06 -1.05
N SER A 31 10.53 31.79 -1.93
CA SER A 31 10.20 33.19 -2.23
C SER A 31 9.57 33.37 -3.62
N SER A 32 9.18 32.30 -4.28
CA SER A 32 8.59 32.37 -5.61
C SER A 32 7.19 32.98 -5.57
N PRO A 33 6.87 33.91 -6.49
CA PRO A 33 5.50 34.42 -6.60
C PRO A 33 4.52 33.37 -7.16
N LEU A 34 5.04 32.24 -7.65
CA LEU A 34 4.22 31.16 -8.20
C LEU A 34 3.78 30.16 -7.13
N LYS A 35 4.03 30.43 -5.86
CA LYS A 35 3.57 29.58 -4.76
C LYS A 35 2.06 29.43 -4.82
N ILE A 36 1.62 28.18 -4.67
CA ILE A 36 0.21 27.85 -4.53
C ILE A 36 -0.21 28.14 -3.10
N GLU A 37 -1.41 28.68 -2.91
CA GLU A 37 -1.96 28.92 -1.57
C GLU A 37 -2.00 27.64 -0.75
N GLU A 38 -1.75 27.75 0.54
CA GLU A 38 -1.72 26.63 1.46
C GLU A 38 -3.02 25.81 1.43
N ARG A 39 -4.16 26.49 1.39
CA ARG A 39 -5.47 25.84 1.30
C ARG A 39 -5.57 24.95 0.06
N VAL A 40 -5.11 25.41 -1.10
CA VAL A 40 -5.16 24.65 -2.34
C VAL A 40 -4.21 23.47 -2.26
N ARG A 41 -3.04 23.63 -1.66
CA ARG A 41 -2.10 22.52 -1.47
C ARG A 41 -2.69 21.44 -0.58
N ASP A 42 -3.37 21.84 0.49
CA ASP A 42 -4.00 20.90 1.41
C ASP A 42 -5.15 20.15 0.75
N GLU A 43 -5.96 20.83 -0.05
CA GLU A 43 -7.05 20.20 -0.81
C GLU A 43 -6.50 19.18 -1.82
N ARG A 44 -5.43 19.54 -2.53
CA ARG A 44 -4.79 18.63 -3.49
C ARG A 44 -4.20 17.41 -2.81
N ALA A 45 -3.54 17.60 -1.67
CA ALA A 45 -3.00 16.49 -0.89
C ALA A 45 -4.11 15.56 -0.42
N LYS A 46 -5.24 16.12 0.01
CA LYS A 46 -6.40 15.34 0.43
C LYS A 46 -6.97 14.50 -0.71
N GLU A 47 -7.09 15.09 -1.90
CA GLU A 47 -7.55 14.36 -3.08
C GLU A 47 -6.61 13.21 -3.45
N LEU A 48 -5.29 13.43 -3.39
CA LEU A 48 -4.30 12.41 -3.67
C LEU A 48 -4.32 11.29 -2.62
N ARG A 49 -4.59 11.61 -1.36
CA ARG A 49 -4.73 10.59 -0.31
C ARG A 49 -5.93 9.70 -0.58
N LYS A 50 -7.05 10.28 -1.01
CA LYS A 50 -8.24 9.51 -1.39
C LYS A 50 -7.96 8.60 -2.58
N LEU A 51 -7.23 9.12 -3.57
CA LEU A 51 -6.80 8.32 -4.73
C LEU A 51 -5.90 7.17 -4.28
N SER A 52 -4.94 7.44 -3.41
CA SER A 52 -4.03 6.43 -2.87
C SER A 52 -4.80 5.32 -2.14
N GLU A 53 -5.76 5.69 -1.30
CA GLU A 53 -6.58 4.71 -0.58
C GLU A 53 -7.38 3.84 -1.55
N ARG A 54 -7.97 4.44 -2.57
CA ARG A 54 -8.73 3.71 -3.58
C ARG A 54 -7.84 2.73 -4.35
N GLN A 55 -6.65 3.19 -4.77
CA GLN A 55 -5.71 2.34 -5.51
C GLN A 55 -5.15 1.22 -4.66
N SER A 56 -4.83 1.48 -3.41
CA SER A 56 -4.37 0.46 -2.46
C SER A 56 -5.44 -0.61 -2.26
N ARG A 57 -6.68 -0.20 -2.09
CA ARG A 57 -7.81 -1.13 -1.95
C ARG A 57 -7.99 -1.97 -3.21
N SER A 58 -7.96 -1.35 -4.39
CA SER A 58 -8.05 -2.08 -5.66
C SER A 58 -6.91 -3.07 -5.82
N TYR A 59 -5.69 -2.67 -5.45
CA TYR A 59 -4.53 -3.56 -5.50
C TYR A 59 -4.74 -4.79 -4.61
N LEU A 60 -5.20 -4.58 -3.37
CA LEU A 60 -5.45 -5.68 -2.44
C LEU A 60 -6.55 -6.60 -2.97
N MET A 61 -7.63 -6.04 -3.52
CA MET A 61 -8.71 -6.84 -4.08
C MET A 61 -8.24 -7.74 -5.22
N ARG A 62 -7.29 -7.27 -6.02
CA ARG A 62 -6.71 -8.07 -7.10
C ARG A 62 -5.80 -9.19 -6.60
N GLN A 63 -5.36 -9.13 -5.35
CA GLN A 63 -4.54 -10.20 -4.77
C GLN A 63 -5.34 -11.41 -4.35
N LEU A 64 -6.66 -11.24 -4.17
CA LEU A 64 -7.51 -12.34 -3.73
C LEU A 64 -7.44 -13.53 -4.69
N GLY A 65 -7.20 -14.72 -4.17
CA GLY A 65 -7.07 -15.95 -4.95
C GLY A 65 -5.70 -16.20 -5.55
N LYS A 66 -4.75 -15.28 -5.42
CA LYS A 66 -3.40 -15.48 -5.96
C LYS A 66 -2.57 -16.40 -5.09
N LYS A 67 -1.72 -17.20 -5.74
CA LYS A 67 -0.71 -17.97 -5.04
C LYS A 67 0.44 -17.06 -4.64
N VAL A 68 0.88 -17.19 -3.39
CA VAL A 68 1.99 -16.40 -2.87
C VAL A 68 2.89 -17.27 -2.01
N GLU A 69 4.15 -16.85 -1.89
CA GLU A 69 5.03 -17.36 -0.86
C GLU A 69 4.97 -16.40 0.33
N ILE A 70 4.95 -16.95 1.52
CA ILE A 70 4.90 -16.15 2.74
C ILE A 70 5.96 -16.63 3.73
N LEU A 71 6.74 -15.67 4.22
CA LEU A 71 7.74 -15.93 5.25
C LEU A 71 7.06 -15.83 6.61
N ALA A 72 7.04 -16.91 7.34
CA ALA A 72 6.40 -16.96 8.65
C ALA A 72 7.17 -16.10 9.66
N GLU A 73 6.43 -15.27 10.37
CA GLU A 73 6.92 -14.42 11.43
C GLU A 73 6.20 -14.78 12.74
N LYS A 74 6.40 -13.99 13.78
CA LYS A 74 5.79 -14.24 15.09
C LYS A 74 4.27 -14.17 15.04
N ASN A 75 3.63 -14.93 15.96
CA ASN A 75 2.19 -14.86 16.22
C ASN A 75 1.29 -15.25 15.04
N GLY A 76 1.75 -16.19 14.21
CA GLY A 76 0.95 -16.69 13.11
C GLY A 76 0.79 -15.70 11.96
N SER A 77 1.64 -14.71 11.88
CA SER A 77 1.67 -13.74 10.79
C SER A 77 2.86 -13.98 9.88
N GLY A 78 2.90 -13.28 8.78
CA GLY A 78 4.03 -13.35 7.86
C GLY A 78 4.01 -12.25 6.83
N THR A 79 5.06 -12.21 6.00
CA THR A 79 5.20 -11.25 4.91
C THR A 79 5.26 -12.00 3.59
N THR A 80 4.40 -11.61 2.66
CA THR A 80 4.37 -12.21 1.32
C THR A 80 5.51 -11.70 0.46
N GLY A 81 5.76 -12.37 -0.68
CA GLY A 81 6.79 -11.96 -1.62
C GLY A 81 6.57 -10.56 -2.20
N ASN A 82 5.36 -10.06 -2.23
CA ASN A 82 5.02 -8.69 -2.64
C ASN A 82 4.84 -7.75 -1.44
N TYR A 83 5.48 -8.07 -0.31
CA TYR A 83 5.58 -7.24 0.89
C TYR A 83 4.27 -6.94 1.61
N LEU A 84 3.28 -7.81 1.50
CA LEU A 84 2.05 -7.67 2.25
C LEU A 84 2.17 -8.39 3.58
N LYS A 85 1.73 -7.76 4.66
CA LYS A 85 1.61 -8.39 5.97
C LYS A 85 0.30 -9.14 6.01
N ALA A 86 0.35 -10.42 6.35
CA ALA A 86 -0.81 -11.29 6.34
C ALA A 86 -0.84 -12.21 7.53
N LYS A 87 -2.04 -12.67 7.88
CA LYS A 87 -2.21 -13.74 8.85
C LYS A 87 -2.10 -15.07 8.11
N ILE A 88 -1.35 -15.99 8.66
CA ILE A 88 -1.21 -17.33 8.11
C ILE A 88 -2.30 -18.22 8.68
N ILE A 89 -3.08 -18.83 7.80
CA ILE A 89 -4.10 -19.80 8.15
C ILE A 89 -3.56 -21.18 7.78
N PRO A 90 -3.12 -22.00 8.76
CA PRO A 90 -2.58 -23.31 8.45
C PRO A 90 -3.68 -24.29 8.05
N SER A 91 -3.33 -25.21 7.18
CA SER A 91 -4.21 -26.35 6.88
C SER A 91 -4.13 -27.39 8.01
N HIS A 92 -4.91 -28.46 7.87
CA HIS A 92 -4.98 -29.50 8.89
C HIS A 92 -3.60 -30.04 9.30
N ASN A 93 -3.31 -30.02 10.59
CA ASN A 93 -2.11 -30.59 11.20
C ASN A 93 -0.79 -29.98 10.73
N THR A 94 -0.80 -28.77 10.16
CA THR A 94 0.41 -28.07 9.77
C THR A 94 0.83 -27.13 10.87
N ASP A 95 2.01 -27.34 11.42
CA ASP A 95 2.62 -26.40 12.37
C ASP A 95 3.40 -25.34 11.61
N ILE A 96 3.08 -24.10 11.85
CA ILE A 96 3.77 -22.98 11.23
C ILE A 96 5.00 -22.62 12.06
N VAL A 97 6.16 -22.72 11.43
CA VAL A 97 7.45 -22.47 12.06
C VAL A 97 7.98 -21.11 11.63
N GLU A 98 8.25 -20.24 12.61
CA GLU A 98 8.83 -18.92 12.36
C GLU A 98 10.14 -19.05 11.58
N GLY A 99 10.31 -18.21 10.55
CA GLY A 99 11.50 -18.21 9.72
C GLY A 99 11.42 -19.12 8.48
N GLU A 100 10.40 -19.96 8.41
CA GLU A 100 10.19 -20.85 7.26
C GLU A 100 9.32 -20.18 6.19
N LEU A 101 9.54 -20.58 4.94
CA LEU A 101 8.72 -20.14 3.80
C LEU A 101 7.61 -21.12 3.54
N TYR A 102 6.42 -20.61 3.31
CA TYR A 102 5.24 -21.41 2.96
C TYR A 102 4.63 -20.89 1.68
N SER A 103 4.03 -21.79 0.91
CA SER A 103 3.24 -21.43 -0.26
C SER A 103 1.77 -21.50 0.12
N GLY A 104 1.00 -20.51 -0.34
CA GLY A 104 -0.41 -20.47 -0.03
C GLY A 104 -1.18 -19.60 -1.00
N ILE A 105 -2.45 -19.44 -0.70
CA ILE A 105 -3.38 -18.65 -1.51
C ILE A 105 -3.96 -17.56 -0.63
N ILE A 106 -4.05 -16.35 -1.16
CA ILE A 106 -4.69 -15.23 -0.45
C ILE A 106 -6.20 -15.47 -0.46
N THR A 107 -6.75 -15.70 0.72
CA THR A 107 -8.18 -16.02 0.88
C THR A 107 -9.00 -14.88 1.42
N SER A 108 -8.34 -13.85 1.94
CA SER A 108 -8.99 -12.63 2.42
C SER A 108 -8.03 -11.46 2.25
N VAL A 109 -8.56 -10.25 2.06
CA VAL A 109 -7.73 -9.04 1.93
C VAL A 109 -8.08 -7.96 2.95
N PHE A 110 -9.14 -8.13 3.73
CA PHE A 110 -9.52 -7.19 4.80
C PHE A 110 -10.01 -7.95 6.03
N PRO A 111 -9.12 -8.43 6.91
CA PRO A 111 -7.64 -8.43 6.89
C PRO A 111 -7.07 -9.39 5.86
N ILE A 112 -5.80 -9.22 5.56
CA ILE A 112 -5.11 -10.10 4.61
C ILE A 112 -4.84 -11.44 5.30
N GLU A 113 -5.32 -12.51 4.69
CA GLU A 113 -5.11 -13.87 5.17
C GLU A 113 -4.62 -14.76 4.05
N VAL A 114 -3.65 -15.62 4.37
CA VAL A 114 -3.07 -16.56 3.42
C VAL A 114 -3.28 -17.97 3.98
N SER A 115 -3.99 -18.79 3.21
CA SER A 115 -4.17 -20.20 3.56
C SER A 115 -3.02 -21.00 2.99
N VAL A 116 -2.25 -21.66 3.85
CA VAL A 116 -1.12 -22.49 3.45
C VAL A 116 -1.44 -23.98 3.64
N GLU A 117 -0.82 -24.79 2.81
CA GLU A 117 -0.96 -26.24 2.89
C GLU A 117 0.15 -26.88 3.69
#